data_22791920f2ebcde168b8a609271120d0
#
_entry.id   22791920f2ebcde168b8a609271120d0
#
_cell.length_a   1.000
_cell.length_b   1.000
_cell.length_c   1.000
_cell.angle_alpha   90.00
_cell.angle_beta   90.00
_cell.angle_gamma   90.00
#
_symmetry.space_group_name_H-M   'P 1'
#
loop_
_entity.id
_entity.type
_entity.pdbx_description
1 polymer ?
#
loop_
_entity_poly.entity_id
_entity_poly.type
_entity_poly.pdbx_seq_one_letter_code
_entity_poly.pdbx_strand_id
1 'polypeptide(L)'
;MSILPRRFERIKNVLDCRMKNLTVLVEDVNKPHNLSAILRTCDAAGVFEANFISKTNAVKTFNSTAQGSQKWVKLNNHENTITAISDLKNKGFKLYGTTLNSESVDYRNFDYSQNTCFVLGAEKWGLSNELISMVDQSIF
;
A
#
# COMPACT_ATOMS: atom_id res chain seq x y z
N MET A 1 32.10 -2.95 1.07
CA MET A 1 31.71 -3.28 2.47
C MET A 1 30.99 -4.64 2.42
N SER A 2 31.58 -5.68 2.98
CA SER A 2 30.97 -7.02 2.98
C SER A 2 29.89 -7.10 4.08
N ILE A 3 28.71 -7.61 3.71
CA ILE A 3 27.65 -7.89 4.68
C ILE A 3 28.04 -9.13 5.47
N LEU A 4 27.96 -9.08 6.80
CA LEU A 4 28.20 -10.24 7.65
C LEU A 4 27.24 -11.39 7.24
N PRO A 5 27.69 -12.66 7.13
CA PRO A 5 26.86 -13.78 6.68
C PRO A 5 25.52 -13.89 7.42
N ARG A 6 25.54 -13.74 8.74
CA ARG A 6 24.33 -13.77 9.61
C ARG A 6 23.33 -12.66 9.25
N ARG A 7 23.82 -11.47 8.88
CA ARG A 7 22.95 -10.35 8.45
C ARG A 7 22.35 -10.61 7.09
N PHE A 8 23.12 -11.18 6.17
CA PHE A 8 22.66 -11.58 4.85
C PHE A 8 21.54 -12.62 4.93
N GLU A 9 21.73 -13.69 5.72
CA GLU A 9 20.71 -14.72 5.93
C GLU A 9 19.42 -14.14 6.51
N ARG A 10 19.52 -13.25 7.51
CA ARG A 10 18.35 -12.59 8.08
C ARG A 10 17.58 -11.77 7.02
N ILE A 11 18.28 -10.99 6.21
CA ILE A 11 17.66 -10.19 5.14
C ILE A 11 16.99 -11.11 4.13
N LYS A 12 17.68 -12.17 3.70
CA LYS A 12 17.12 -13.15 2.77
C LYS A 12 15.84 -13.78 3.32
N ASN A 13 15.86 -14.28 4.54
CA ASN A 13 14.70 -14.93 5.16
C ASN A 13 13.50 -13.98 5.26
N VAL A 14 13.71 -12.70 5.60
CA VAL A 14 12.63 -11.71 5.63
C VAL A 14 12.05 -11.48 4.23
N LEU A 15 12.90 -11.36 3.21
CA LEU A 15 12.46 -11.12 1.83
C LEU A 15 11.73 -12.34 1.24
N ASP A 16 12.17 -13.54 1.56
CA ASP A 16 11.55 -14.78 1.11
C ASP A 16 10.12 -14.97 1.68
N CYS A 17 9.83 -14.35 2.84
CA CYS A 17 8.50 -14.34 3.45
C CYS A 17 7.59 -13.21 2.95
N ARG A 18 8.05 -12.32 2.05
CA ARG A 18 7.25 -11.20 1.59
C ARG A 18 6.31 -11.58 0.44
N MET A 19 5.05 -11.15 0.59
CA MET A 19 4.03 -11.31 -0.46
C MET A 19 4.21 -10.22 -1.52
N LYS A 20 4.47 -10.63 -2.75
CA LYS A 20 4.59 -9.74 -3.92
C LYS A 20 3.29 -9.54 -4.67
N ASN A 21 2.32 -10.41 -4.42
CA ASN A 21 0.99 -10.38 -5.00
C ASN A 21 -0.03 -9.57 -4.18
N LEU A 22 0.40 -8.97 -3.08
CA LEU A 22 -0.44 -8.09 -2.25
C LEU A 22 0.25 -6.75 -2.06
N THR A 23 -0.46 -5.67 -2.32
CA THR A 23 -0.01 -4.29 -2.08
C THR A 23 -1.16 -3.41 -1.60
N VAL A 24 -0.83 -2.21 -1.17
CA VAL A 24 -1.79 -1.16 -0.84
C VAL A 24 -1.49 0.10 -1.67
N LEU A 25 -2.52 0.83 -2.00
CA LEU A 25 -2.44 2.20 -2.52
C LEU A 25 -3.17 3.13 -1.55
N VAL A 26 -2.48 4.13 -1.06
CA VAL A 26 -3.04 5.05 -0.07
C VAL A 26 -3.11 6.46 -0.65
N GLU A 27 -4.31 7.04 -0.68
CA GLU A 27 -4.55 8.38 -1.18
C GLU A 27 -4.58 9.39 -0.03
N ASP A 28 -3.79 10.46 -0.20
CA ASP A 28 -3.85 11.70 0.57
C ASP A 28 -3.85 11.54 2.11
N VAL A 29 -2.98 10.66 2.62
CA VAL A 29 -2.76 10.54 4.06
C VAL A 29 -1.97 11.73 4.55
N ASN A 30 -2.68 12.75 5.02
CA ASN A 30 -2.09 14.02 5.48
C ASN A 30 -1.37 13.91 6.83
N LYS A 31 -1.61 12.82 7.58
CA LYS A 31 -1.00 12.63 8.90
C LYS A 31 0.10 11.56 8.83
N PRO A 32 1.37 11.93 9.12
CA PRO A 32 2.49 10.98 9.15
C PRO A 32 2.24 9.75 10.04
N HIS A 33 1.45 9.94 11.12
CA HIS A 33 1.12 8.86 12.04
C HIS A 33 0.26 7.75 11.41
N ASN A 34 -0.72 8.11 10.58
CA ASN A 34 -1.60 7.14 9.92
C ASN A 34 -0.84 6.33 8.87
N LEU A 35 0.02 7.00 8.14
CA LEU A 35 0.90 6.36 7.18
C LEU A 35 1.85 5.37 7.87
N SER A 36 2.40 5.74 9.03
CA SER A 36 3.21 4.84 9.87
C SER A 36 2.42 3.61 10.30
N ALA A 37 1.17 3.78 10.72
CA ALA A 37 0.31 2.67 11.14
C ALA A 37 0.04 1.70 9.99
N ILE A 38 -0.26 2.20 8.79
CA ILE A 38 -0.45 1.39 7.59
C ILE A 38 0.81 0.60 7.26
N LEU A 39 1.99 1.24 7.27
CA LEU A 39 3.25 0.54 6.98
C LEU A 39 3.60 -0.52 8.00
N ARG A 40 3.35 -0.27 9.27
CA ARG A 40 3.55 -1.28 10.32
C ARG A 40 2.64 -2.47 10.11
N THR A 41 1.40 -2.25 9.70
CA THR A 41 0.47 -3.33 9.33
C THR A 41 0.96 -4.08 8.09
N CYS A 42 1.42 -3.38 7.05
CA CYS A 42 2.02 -3.99 5.87
C CYS A 42 3.25 -4.83 6.22
N ASP A 43 4.12 -4.33 7.09
CA ASP A 43 5.30 -5.06 7.56
C ASP A 43 4.91 -6.33 8.32
N ALA A 44 3.99 -6.21 9.27
CA ALA A 44 3.49 -7.34 10.06
C ALA A 44 2.78 -8.40 9.19
N ALA A 45 2.04 -7.98 8.17
CA ALA A 45 1.37 -8.87 7.22
C ALA A 45 2.31 -9.46 6.15
N GLY A 46 3.57 -9.03 6.08
CA GLY A 46 4.52 -9.50 5.08
C GLY A 46 4.32 -8.89 3.68
N VAL A 47 3.68 -7.75 3.55
CA VAL A 47 3.53 -7.04 2.28
C VAL A 47 4.90 -6.55 1.80
N PHE A 48 5.22 -6.77 0.52
CA PHE A 48 6.52 -6.40 -0.05
C PHE A 48 6.61 -4.91 -0.35
N GLU A 49 5.57 -4.33 -0.97
CA GLU A 49 5.56 -2.92 -1.35
C GLU A 49 4.23 -2.24 -0.99
N ALA A 50 4.32 -0.95 -0.70
CA ALA A 50 3.17 -0.08 -0.47
C ALA A 50 3.29 1.18 -1.33
N ASN A 51 2.17 1.64 -1.86
CA ASN A 51 2.08 2.74 -2.81
C ASN A 51 1.34 3.92 -2.18
N PHE A 52 1.78 5.12 -2.46
CA PHE A 52 1.20 6.35 -1.92
C PHE A 52 1.01 7.38 -3.03
N ILE A 53 -0.13 8.07 -2.98
CA ILE A 53 -0.37 9.28 -3.74
C ILE A 53 -0.23 10.44 -2.75
N SER A 54 0.79 11.27 -2.91
CA SER A 54 0.99 12.44 -2.05
C SER A 54 1.34 13.65 -2.88
N LYS A 55 0.49 14.67 -2.82
CA LYS A 55 0.73 16.00 -3.41
C LYS A 55 1.75 16.82 -2.60
N THR A 56 2.03 16.41 -1.38
CA THR A 56 2.99 17.04 -0.48
C THR A 56 4.14 16.09 -0.16
N ASN A 57 5.34 16.61 0.08
CA ASN A 57 6.52 15.83 0.48
C ASN A 57 6.37 15.13 1.86
N ALA A 58 5.14 14.79 2.26
CA ALA A 58 4.83 14.13 3.53
C ALA A 58 5.62 12.82 3.73
N VAL A 59 6.02 12.16 2.64
CA VAL A 59 6.86 10.96 2.68
C VAL A 59 8.25 11.23 3.27
N LYS A 60 8.79 12.44 3.18
CA LYS A 60 10.11 12.77 3.75
C LYS A 60 10.12 12.92 5.27
N THR A 61 9.03 13.39 5.87
CA THR A 61 8.87 13.54 7.34
C THR A 61 8.63 12.21 8.05
N PHE A 62 8.43 11.18 7.31
CA PHE A 62 7.92 9.87 7.68
C PHE A 62 8.98 8.96 8.33
N ASN A 63 10.26 9.18 8.00
CA ASN A 63 11.36 8.29 8.41
C ASN A 63 11.56 8.20 9.93
N SER A 64 11.06 9.16 10.71
CA SER A 64 11.22 9.18 12.18
C SER A 64 10.14 8.41 12.93
N THR A 65 8.97 8.18 12.35
CA THR A 65 7.81 7.61 13.06
C THR A 65 7.52 6.15 12.72
N ALA A 66 8.08 5.62 11.65
CA ALA A 66 7.78 4.26 11.16
C ALA A 66 8.49 3.13 11.92
N GLN A 67 9.26 3.44 12.98
CA GLN A 67 9.90 2.48 13.89
C GLN A 67 10.68 1.31 13.22
N GLY A 68 11.19 1.54 12.01
CA GLY A 68 11.98 0.55 11.26
C GLY A 68 11.20 -0.25 10.20
N SER A 69 9.87 -0.17 10.15
CA SER A 69 9.06 -0.88 9.13
C SER A 69 9.38 -0.41 7.71
N GLN A 70 9.79 0.85 7.53
CA GLN A 70 10.28 1.39 6.27
C GLN A 70 11.52 0.69 5.72
N LYS A 71 12.21 -0.11 6.53
CA LYS A 71 13.38 -0.88 6.08
C LYS A 71 12.99 -2.15 5.34
N TRP A 72 11.76 -2.63 5.55
CA TRP A 72 11.29 -3.93 5.10
C TRP A 72 10.18 -3.86 4.06
N VAL A 73 9.45 -2.75 4.02
CA VAL A 73 8.40 -2.49 3.02
C VAL A 73 8.92 -1.46 2.02
N LYS A 74 8.94 -1.81 0.74
CA LYS A 74 9.33 -0.88 -0.32
C LYS A 74 8.24 0.17 -0.49
N LEU A 75 8.62 1.45 -0.44
CA LEU A 75 7.72 2.58 -0.59
C LEU A 75 7.80 3.14 -2.01
N ASN A 76 6.65 3.21 -2.68
CA ASN A 76 6.52 3.85 -3.98
C ASN A 76 5.63 5.10 -3.82
N ASN A 77 6.18 6.26 -4.16
CA ASN A 77 5.42 7.51 -4.15
C ASN A 77 5.03 7.88 -5.58
N HIS A 78 3.75 8.16 -5.79
CA HIS A 78 3.19 8.58 -7.06
C HIS A 78 2.75 10.03 -6.99
N GLU A 79 2.99 10.79 -8.05
CA GLU A 79 2.67 12.22 -8.11
C GLU A 79 1.16 12.47 -8.21
N ASN A 80 0.42 11.54 -8.82
CA ASN A 80 -1.01 11.66 -9.01
C ASN A 80 -1.70 10.28 -9.14
N THR A 81 -3.01 10.30 -9.09
CA THR A 81 -3.88 9.12 -9.15
C THR A 81 -3.71 8.33 -10.45
N ILE A 82 -3.64 9.01 -11.59
CA ILE A 82 -3.57 8.37 -12.91
C ILE A 82 -2.29 7.54 -13.04
N THR A 83 -1.14 8.11 -12.65
CA THR A 83 0.15 7.40 -12.71
C THR A 83 0.19 6.21 -11.77
N ALA A 84 -0.37 6.35 -10.55
CA ALA A 84 -0.44 5.27 -9.57
C ALA A 84 -1.26 4.08 -10.09
N ILE A 85 -2.47 4.36 -10.59
CA ILE A 85 -3.38 3.34 -11.11
C ILE A 85 -2.80 2.65 -12.35
N SER A 86 -2.24 3.44 -13.28
CA SER A 86 -1.63 2.91 -14.50
C SER A 86 -0.46 1.96 -14.17
N ASP A 87 0.42 2.35 -13.26
CA ASP A 87 1.55 1.52 -12.83
C ASP A 87 1.07 0.19 -12.21
N LEU A 88 0.09 0.25 -11.30
CA LEU A 88 -0.44 -0.94 -10.65
C LEU A 88 -1.18 -1.87 -11.62
N LYS A 89 -2.00 -1.33 -12.51
CA LYS A 89 -2.69 -2.13 -13.55
C LYS A 89 -1.71 -2.74 -14.55
N ASN A 90 -0.66 -2.03 -14.95
CA ASN A 90 0.39 -2.57 -15.81
C ASN A 90 1.18 -3.72 -15.13
N LYS A 91 1.29 -3.71 -13.82
CA LYS A 91 1.85 -4.82 -13.02
C LYS A 91 0.85 -5.96 -12.79
N GLY A 92 -0.36 -5.87 -13.31
CA GLY A 92 -1.39 -6.89 -13.23
C GLY A 92 -2.16 -6.91 -11.91
N PHE A 93 -2.13 -5.83 -11.11
CA PHE A 93 -2.91 -5.75 -9.88
C PHE A 93 -4.37 -5.42 -10.18
N LYS A 94 -5.27 -6.13 -9.50
CA LYS A 94 -6.68 -5.81 -9.38
C LYS A 94 -6.88 -4.88 -8.18
N LEU A 95 -7.58 -3.77 -8.37
CA LEU A 95 -7.73 -2.71 -7.39
C LEU A 95 -9.08 -2.78 -6.68
N TYR A 96 -9.05 -2.92 -5.36
CA TYR A 96 -10.22 -2.95 -4.50
C TYR A 96 -10.28 -1.68 -3.66
N GLY A 97 -11.21 -0.78 -3.97
CA GLY A 97 -11.38 0.49 -3.26
C GLY A 97 -12.22 0.33 -2.00
N THR A 98 -11.67 0.73 -0.85
CA THR A 98 -12.40 0.73 0.42
C THR A 98 -13.32 1.94 0.49
N THR A 99 -14.59 1.74 0.20
CA THR A 99 -15.61 2.81 0.23
C THR A 99 -16.97 2.21 0.55
N LEU A 100 -17.87 3.02 1.08
CA LEU A 100 -19.23 2.61 1.37
C LEU A 100 -20.17 3.36 0.41
N ASN A 101 -20.58 2.68 -0.65
CA ASN A 101 -21.55 3.17 -1.63
C ASN A 101 -22.52 2.05 -2.03
N SER A 102 -23.48 2.36 -2.90
CA SER A 102 -24.49 1.39 -3.35
C SER A 102 -23.95 0.18 -4.12
N GLU A 103 -22.72 0.28 -4.65
CA GLU A 103 -22.06 -0.76 -5.44
C GLU A 103 -21.02 -1.54 -4.62
N SER A 104 -20.81 -1.15 -3.36
CA SER A 104 -19.83 -1.79 -2.49
C SER A 104 -20.27 -3.19 -2.07
N VAL A 105 -19.35 -4.14 -2.14
CA VAL A 105 -19.55 -5.54 -1.77
C VAL A 105 -18.69 -5.86 -0.56
N ASP A 106 -19.18 -6.75 0.31
CA ASP A 106 -18.44 -7.24 1.46
C ASP A 106 -17.08 -7.84 1.00
N TYR A 107 -15.97 -7.33 1.55
CA TYR A 107 -14.63 -7.75 1.18
C TYR A 107 -14.39 -9.26 1.32
N ARG A 108 -15.12 -9.93 2.21
CA ARG A 108 -15.01 -11.38 2.45
C ARG A 108 -15.52 -12.24 1.29
N ASN A 109 -16.25 -11.64 0.33
CA ASN A 109 -16.83 -12.36 -0.81
C ASN A 109 -15.87 -12.48 -2.01
N PHE A 110 -14.60 -12.09 -1.85
CA PHE A 110 -13.62 -12.14 -2.93
C PHE A 110 -12.48 -13.12 -2.65
N ASP A 111 -11.95 -13.70 -3.72
CA ASP A 111 -10.68 -14.42 -3.71
C ASP A 111 -9.52 -13.46 -4.01
N TYR A 112 -8.61 -13.34 -3.06
CA TYR A 112 -7.42 -12.48 -3.14
C TYR A 112 -6.14 -13.26 -3.45
N SER A 113 -6.24 -14.46 -4.01
CA SER A 113 -5.07 -15.28 -4.39
C SER A 113 -4.25 -14.70 -5.54
N GLN A 114 -4.85 -13.81 -6.34
CA GLN A 114 -4.19 -13.11 -7.45
C GLN A 114 -3.58 -11.78 -7.00
N ASN A 115 -2.90 -11.09 -7.90
CA ASN A 115 -2.31 -9.77 -7.63
C ASN A 115 -3.39 -8.78 -7.18
N THR A 116 -3.36 -8.42 -5.92
CA THR A 116 -4.40 -7.62 -5.25
C THR A 116 -3.80 -6.33 -4.70
N CYS A 117 -4.47 -5.22 -4.98
CA CYS A 117 -4.18 -3.92 -4.39
C CYS A 117 -5.41 -3.41 -3.62
N PHE A 118 -5.28 -3.24 -2.31
CA PHE A 118 -6.28 -2.52 -1.51
C PHE A 118 -6.02 -1.02 -1.60
N VAL A 119 -7.06 -0.28 -2.00
CA VAL A 119 -7.00 1.17 -2.15
C VAL A 119 -7.68 1.83 -0.96
N LEU A 120 -6.90 2.60 -0.19
CA LEU A 120 -7.31 3.21 1.07
C LEU A 120 -7.35 4.73 0.92
N GLY A 121 -8.42 5.34 1.38
CA GLY A 121 -8.60 6.79 1.36
C GLY A 121 -8.21 7.48 2.67
N ALA A 122 -8.35 8.81 2.69
CA ALA A 122 -8.18 9.61 3.88
C ALA A 122 -9.24 9.30 4.94
N GLU A 123 -8.87 9.32 6.24
CA GLU A 123 -9.77 9.00 7.35
C GLU A 123 -11.07 9.81 7.34
N LYS A 124 -11.00 11.08 6.98
CA LYS A 124 -12.15 11.99 7.06
C LYS A 124 -13.01 11.98 5.80
N TRP A 125 -12.39 11.78 4.64
CA TRP A 125 -13.05 11.99 3.36
C TRP A 125 -13.18 10.71 2.52
N GLY A 126 -12.53 9.62 2.94
CA GLY A 126 -12.47 8.38 2.16
C GLY A 126 -11.64 8.53 0.88
N LEU A 127 -12.00 7.75 -0.11
CA LEU A 127 -11.42 7.82 -1.46
C LEU A 127 -12.02 9.00 -2.25
N SER A 128 -11.20 9.64 -3.08
CA SER A 128 -11.69 10.63 -4.05
C SER A 128 -12.63 10.00 -5.08
N ASN A 129 -13.55 10.78 -5.64
CA ASN A 129 -14.44 10.32 -6.72
C ASN A 129 -13.65 9.85 -7.95
N GLU A 130 -12.52 10.50 -8.23
CA GLU A 130 -11.61 10.08 -9.30
C GLU A 130 -11.12 8.65 -9.05
N LEU A 131 -10.62 8.37 -7.86
CA LEU A 131 -10.10 7.05 -7.52
C LEU A 131 -11.20 5.99 -7.48
N ILE A 132 -12.39 6.31 -6.95
CA ILE A 132 -13.54 5.41 -6.93
C ILE A 132 -13.93 4.99 -8.36
N SER A 133 -13.88 5.90 -9.33
CA SER A 133 -14.20 5.59 -10.73
C SER A 133 -13.16 4.71 -11.44
N MET A 134 -11.96 4.60 -10.90
CA MET A 134 -10.83 3.89 -11.52
C MET A 134 -10.51 2.53 -10.88
N VAL A 135 -11.04 2.23 -9.69
CA VAL A 135 -10.90 0.91 -9.06
C VAL A 135 -11.74 -0.14 -9.79
N ASP A 136 -11.33 -1.40 -9.69
CA ASP A 136 -12.03 -2.51 -10.35
C ASP A 136 -13.26 -2.95 -9.54
N GLN A 137 -13.23 -2.74 -8.21
CA GLN A 137 -14.34 -3.09 -7.32
C GLN A 137 -14.33 -2.22 -6.08
N SER A 138 -15.50 -1.74 -5.66
CA SER A 138 -15.73 -1.12 -4.34
C SER A 138 -16.03 -2.19 -3.30
N ILE A 139 -15.39 -2.10 -2.13
CA ILE A 139 -15.54 -3.06 -1.01
C ILE A 139 -15.75 -2.33 0.33
N PHE A 140 -16.39 -2.98 1.28
CA PHE A 140 -16.55 -2.50 2.65
C PHE A 140 -16.26 -3.58 3.68
#